data_d3937577cb5e45f7a3ca3b21e6028d1c
#
_entry.id   d3937577cb5e45f7a3ca3b21e6028d1c
#
_cell.length_a   1.000
_cell.length_b   1.000
_cell.length_c   1.000
_cell.angle_alpha   90.00
_cell.angle_beta   90.00
_cell.angle_gamma   90.00
#
_symmetry.space_group_name_H-M   'P 1'
#
loop_
_entity.id
_entity.type
_entity.pdbx_description
1 polymer ?
#
loop_
_entity_poly.entity_id
_entity_poly.type
_entity_poly.pdbx_seq_one_letter_code
_entity_poly.pdbx_strand_id
1 'polypeptide(L)'
;MAKRVLTLTRRSFLAGSGIVGALALSACSSEDAGDDGAAASGSGVDPSRQVTIAMSTTNEPDAGFDPCVAWGCGEHVHEPLIQSTLIHTTEDMGFECDLATSYECSDDKLTWTFKLRDDAKFSDGEPVRASDAAFTLNTIRGSKNAQADLSMVEDASAPDDATLVVKLSKPYNALLYTLAVVGIVPEHAYGPDYGKKPIGSGRYVLTQWDRGQQVILDANPSYYGEKPRIERVVVVFMEEDTALAAAKSGQVDMAYTSATLADQRVGGYTLESYDTVDSRGVQLPVVPAGAEREDGPNTYPAGNDVTCNLEVRQAVNLAVDRQAIIDDVLGGYGSVAYSIGDGLPWASTDMRCDYAPDRARALLEGAGWELGDDGVYARGGLACAFDLYYAAGDSVRQAMAHALADQLGQVGIRVTPQGGSWDDLYPHEFSDPIMWGWGSNSPSDVYELNSSKGTMNYACYENAQVDAYLDEALAADTVEDSWPLWQKAEWDGQTGVAPQGDATWLWLANVSHLYWKREGLKVARQKLQPHGHGWSILNNVDLWSWE
;
A
#
# COMPACT_ATOMS: atom_id res chain seq x y z
N MET A 1 15.82 38.74 3.96
CA MET A 1 17.09 38.17 4.47
C MET A 1 17.49 37.07 3.50
N ALA A 2 18.68 37.15 2.91
CA ALA A 2 19.08 36.36 1.76
C ALA A 2 19.32 34.88 2.11
N LYS A 3 18.64 33.97 1.41
CA LYS A 3 18.95 32.53 1.41
C LYS A 3 20.23 32.30 0.59
N ARG A 4 21.28 31.77 1.22
CA ARG A 4 22.47 31.28 0.54
C ARG A 4 22.14 29.94 -0.10
N VAL A 5 22.14 29.90 -1.42
CA VAL A 5 22.14 28.67 -2.21
C VAL A 5 23.58 28.14 -2.20
N LEU A 6 23.80 26.95 -1.68
CA LEU A 6 25.07 26.23 -1.77
C LEU A 6 25.10 25.45 -3.08
N THR A 7 25.86 25.95 -4.03
CA THR A 7 26.14 25.25 -5.29
C THR A 7 27.27 24.25 -5.05
N LEU A 8 26.96 22.96 -5.04
CA LEU A 8 27.95 21.87 -5.01
C LEU A 8 28.51 21.66 -6.43
N THR A 9 29.79 21.84 -6.62
CA THR A 9 30.49 21.61 -7.90
C THR A 9 30.92 20.14 -8.01
N ARG A 10 30.99 19.64 -9.26
CA ARG A 10 31.35 18.26 -9.65
C ARG A 10 32.64 17.67 -9.06
N ARG A 11 33.45 18.44 -8.34
CA ARG A 11 34.72 18.00 -7.74
C ARG A 11 34.57 17.43 -6.31
N SER A 12 33.42 17.58 -5.67
CA SER A 12 33.15 17.06 -4.31
C SER A 12 32.65 15.61 -4.31
N PHE A 13 32.37 15.04 -5.49
CA PHE A 13 31.76 13.70 -5.61
C PHE A 13 32.78 12.55 -5.68
N LEU A 14 34.09 12.86 -5.74
CA LEU A 14 35.14 11.83 -5.88
C LEU A 14 35.95 11.54 -4.60
N ALA A 15 35.56 12.06 -3.45
CA ALA A 15 36.28 11.85 -2.19
C ALA A 15 35.52 11.00 -1.15
N GLY A 16 34.34 10.42 -1.51
CA GLY A 16 33.49 9.63 -0.60
C GLY A 16 33.35 8.15 -0.95
N SER A 17 34.02 7.66 -2.00
CA SER A 17 33.88 6.25 -2.42
C SER A 17 35.04 5.42 -1.87
N GLY A 18 34.91 4.88 -0.71
CA GLY A 18 35.93 3.99 -0.19
C GLY A 18 35.69 3.56 1.25
N ILE A 19 34.63 2.80 1.52
CA ILE A 19 34.60 1.74 2.55
C ILE A 19 33.43 0.81 2.15
N VAL A 20 33.69 -0.08 1.19
CA VAL A 20 32.95 -1.33 1.09
C VAL A 20 33.58 -2.25 2.14
N GLY A 21 32.88 -2.46 3.25
CA GLY A 21 33.27 -3.44 4.25
C GLY A 21 33.19 -4.84 3.65
N ALA A 22 34.34 -5.41 3.34
CA ALA A 22 34.45 -6.80 2.93
C ALA A 22 34.09 -7.70 4.12
N LEU A 23 32.98 -8.40 4.03
CA LEU A 23 32.69 -9.57 4.86
C LEU A 23 33.65 -10.70 4.42
N ALA A 24 34.74 -10.85 5.19
CA ALA A 24 35.72 -11.91 4.98
C ALA A 24 35.14 -13.24 5.45
N LEU A 25 34.90 -14.15 4.50
CA LEU A 25 34.78 -15.58 4.74
C LEU A 25 36.18 -16.14 5.03
N SER A 26 36.50 -16.44 6.29
CA SER A 26 37.67 -17.23 6.64
C SER A 26 37.31 -18.73 6.62
N ALA A 27 37.75 -19.41 5.56
CA ALA A 27 37.89 -20.87 5.57
C ALA A 27 39.15 -21.26 6.36
N CYS A 28 39.02 -22.29 7.17
CA CYS A 28 40.04 -22.83 8.06
C CYS A 28 41.35 -23.22 7.39
N SER A 29 42.47 -22.79 7.97
CA SER A 29 43.65 -23.64 8.11
C SER A 29 44.43 -23.19 9.38
N SER A 30 44.82 -24.16 10.16
CA SER A 30 45.49 -24.09 11.42
C SER A 30 46.91 -23.47 11.36
N GLU A 31 47.32 -22.64 12.31
CA GLU A 31 48.44 -22.82 13.23
C GLU A 31 48.76 -21.51 14.02
N ASP A 32 49.05 -21.71 15.29
CA ASP A 32 49.47 -20.83 16.39
C ASP A 32 50.09 -19.46 16.08
N ALA A 33 49.60 -18.42 16.80
CA ALA A 33 50.34 -17.58 17.76
C ALA A 33 49.46 -16.39 18.19
N GLY A 34 49.42 -16.10 19.50
CA GLY A 34 48.55 -15.10 20.11
C GLY A 34 48.84 -13.66 19.71
N ASP A 35 47.84 -12.85 19.80
CA ASP A 35 47.79 -11.59 20.54
C ASP A 35 46.45 -10.84 20.31
N ASP A 36 46.09 -10.04 21.29
CA ASP A 36 44.83 -9.33 21.48
C ASP A 36 44.36 -8.49 20.28
N GLY A 37 43.21 -8.87 19.67
CA GLY A 37 42.47 -8.07 18.73
C GLY A 37 40.99 -8.19 19.03
N ALA A 38 40.34 -7.07 19.42
CA ALA A 38 38.93 -6.99 19.72
C ALA A 38 38.08 -7.60 18.59
N ALA A 39 37.52 -8.76 18.84
CA ALA A 39 36.54 -9.39 17.98
C ALA A 39 35.28 -8.53 17.95
N ALA A 40 34.84 -8.13 16.75
CA ALA A 40 33.49 -7.65 16.54
C ALA A 40 32.52 -8.70 17.10
N SER A 41 31.70 -8.30 18.05
CA SER A 41 30.68 -9.16 18.67
C SER A 41 29.72 -9.64 17.58
N GLY A 42 29.88 -10.87 17.13
CA GLY A 42 28.91 -11.56 16.31
C GLY A 42 27.58 -11.61 17.06
N SER A 43 26.49 -11.24 16.41
CA SER A 43 25.14 -11.39 16.93
C SER A 43 24.96 -12.87 17.34
N GLY A 44 24.65 -13.10 18.63
CA GLY A 44 24.49 -14.46 19.16
C GLY A 44 23.24 -15.20 18.67
N VAL A 45 22.64 -14.80 17.56
CA VAL A 45 21.49 -15.47 16.95
C VAL A 45 21.97 -16.56 16.00
N ASP A 46 21.38 -17.75 16.13
CA ASP A 46 21.60 -18.86 15.22
C ASP A 46 21.20 -18.47 13.79
N PRO A 47 22.09 -18.61 12.78
CA PRO A 47 21.76 -18.30 11.38
C PRO A 47 20.52 -19.02 10.85
N SER A 48 20.17 -20.20 11.36
CA SER A 48 18.95 -20.93 11.02
C SER A 48 17.68 -20.29 11.61
N ARG A 49 17.79 -19.25 12.40
CA ARG A 49 16.71 -18.49 13.02
C ARG A 49 16.72 -17.01 12.61
N GLN A 50 17.46 -16.70 11.56
CA GLN A 50 17.54 -15.36 10.97
C GLN A 50 17.09 -15.41 9.52
N VAL A 51 16.52 -14.30 9.05
CA VAL A 51 16.22 -14.07 7.64
C VAL A 51 16.65 -12.67 7.24
N THR A 52 17.28 -12.55 6.06
CA THR A 52 17.66 -11.27 5.46
C THR A 52 16.85 -11.07 4.18
N ILE A 53 16.10 -9.97 4.12
CA ILE A 53 15.16 -9.66 3.03
C ILE A 53 15.56 -8.35 2.38
N ALA A 54 15.77 -8.36 1.07
CA ALA A 54 15.94 -7.14 0.28
C ALA A 54 14.57 -6.59 -0.14
N MET A 55 14.34 -5.32 0.11
CA MET A 55 13.17 -4.55 -0.30
C MET A 55 13.61 -3.31 -1.09
N SER A 56 12.68 -2.69 -1.82
CA SER A 56 12.94 -1.41 -2.50
C SER A 56 13.33 -0.32 -1.50
N THR A 57 14.13 0.64 -1.94
CA THR A 57 14.45 1.85 -1.16
C THR A 57 13.21 2.65 -0.78
N THR A 58 12.14 2.58 -1.56
CA THR A 58 10.83 3.19 -1.27
C THR A 58 10.06 2.51 -0.14
N ASN A 59 10.52 1.34 0.32
CA ASN A 59 9.91 0.63 1.45
C ASN A 59 10.42 1.09 2.83
N GLU A 60 11.42 1.97 2.88
CA GLU A 60 11.88 2.50 4.16
C GLU A 60 10.80 3.40 4.76
N PRO A 61 10.36 3.19 6.03
CA PRO A 61 9.33 4.01 6.64
C PRO A 61 9.80 5.45 6.85
N ASP A 62 9.17 6.41 6.16
CA ASP A 62 9.57 7.83 6.20
C ASP A 62 9.42 8.44 7.59
N ALA A 63 8.28 8.22 8.23
CA ALA A 63 7.96 8.69 9.57
C ALA A 63 8.52 7.78 10.69
N GLY A 64 9.14 6.64 10.34
CA GLY A 64 9.58 5.62 11.27
C GLY A 64 8.46 4.65 11.68
N PHE A 65 8.66 4.01 12.82
CA PHE A 65 7.79 2.95 13.32
C PHE A 65 6.75 3.49 14.32
N ASP A 66 6.08 4.61 13.98
CA ASP A 66 5.08 5.28 14.82
C ASP A 66 3.67 5.11 14.24
N PRO A 67 2.82 4.22 14.81
CA PRO A 67 1.44 4.03 14.35
C PRO A 67 0.55 5.26 14.47
N CYS A 68 0.90 6.22 15.33
CA CYS A 68 0.12 7.45 15.52
C CYS A 68 0.38 8.51 14.45
N VAL A 69 1.39 8.29 13.60
CA VAL A 69 1.69 9.16 12.45
C VAL A 69 1.51 8.37 11.18
N ALA A 70 2.43 7.44 10.92
CA ALA A 70 2.41 6.61 9.73
C ALA A 70 3.30 5.38 9.95
N TRP A 71 2.70 4.24 10.25
CA TRP A 71 3.41 2.98 10.14
C TRP A 71 3.21 2.42 8.74
N GLY A 72 4.14 2.66 7.85
CA GLY A 72 4.07 2.20 6.47
C GLY A 72 4.95 3.03 5.53
N CYS A 73 4.73 2.88 4.25
CA CYS A 73 5.41 3.59 3.19
C CYS A 73 4.38 4.35 2.36
N GLY A 74 4.66 5.60 2.05
CA GLY A 74 3.70 6.46 1.39
C GLY A 74 2.44 6.64 2.25
N GLU A 75 1.27 6.50 1.65
CA GLU A 75 -0.04 6.67 2.31
C GLU A 75 -0.67 5.37 2.80
N HIS A 76 0.10 4.27 2.86
CA HIS A 76 -0.41 2.95 3.21
C HIS A 76 0.00 2.53 4.62
N VAL A 77 -0.97 2.08 5.41
CA VAL A 77 -0.77 1.55 6.77
C VAL A 77 -0.65 0.03 6.70
N HIS A 78 0.37 -0.52 7.36
CA HIS A 78 0.63 -1.96 7.40
C HIS A 78 0.36 -2.54 8.78
N GLU A 79 0.10 -3.85 8.83
CA GLU A 79 0.07 -4.57 10.10
C GLU A 79 1.43 -4.45 10.79
N PRO A 80 1.48 -3.96 12.04
CA PRO A 80 2.75 -3.73 12.71
C PRO A 80 3.36 -5.03 13.22
N LEU A 81 4.71 -5.07 13.26
CA LEU A 81 5.47 -6.17 13.86
C LEU A 81 5.92 -5.86 15.29
N ILE A 82 6.12 -4.56 15.57
CA ILE A 82 6.67 -4.06 16.84
C ILE A 82 5.56 -3.82 17.85
N GLN A 83 4.44 -3.30 17.42
CA GLN A 83 3.25 -3.11 18.24
C GLN A 83 2.27 -4.26 17.98
N SER A 84 1.46 -4.60 18.98
CA SER A 84 0.26 -5.42 18.80
C SER A 84 -0.94 -4.54 18.48
N THR A 85 -1.93 -5.11 17.81
CA THR A 85 -3.22 -4.47 17.49
C THR A 85 -4.31 -4.95 18.44
N LEU A 86 -5.49 -4.34 18.44
CA LEU A 86 -6.63 -4.86 19.20
C LEU A 86 -7.15 -6.17 18.61
N ILE A 87 -7.20 -6.23 17.29
CA ILE A 87 -7.66 -7.36 16.48
C ILE A 87 -6.78 -7.45 15.24
N HIS A 88 -6.82 -8.55 14.50
CA HIS A 88 -6.20 -8.67 13.18
C HIS A 88 -7.16 -9.30 12.17
N THR A 89 -6.92 -9.09 10.88
CA THR A 89 -7.70 -9.72 9.81
C THR A 89 -7.20 -11.14 9.54
N THR A 90 -8.15 -12.05 9.30
CA THR A 90 -7.87 -13.44 8.88
C THR A 90 -7.66 -13.55 7.37
N GLU A 91 -7.32 -14.76 6.89
CA GLU A 91 -7.13 -15.02 5.45
C GLU A 91 -8.41 -14.80 4.62
N ASP A 92 -9.59 -14.99 5.22
CA ASP A 92 -10.91 -14.84 4.60
C ASP A 92 -11.60 -13.50 4.91
N MET A 93 -10.81 -12.50 5.33
CA MET A 93 -11.26 -11.14 5.63
C MET A 93 -12.17 -11.01 6.86
N GLY A 94 -12.25 -12.03 7.72
CA GLY A 94 -12.83 -11.95 9.05
C GLY A 94 -11.87 -11.31 10.05
N PHE A 95 -12.25 -11.30 11.34
CA PHE A 95 -11.46 -10.71 12.41
C PHE A 95 -11.20 -11.71 13.53
N GLU A 96 -9.98 -11.71 14.05
CA GLU A 96 -9.59 -12.41 15.27
C GLU A 96 -9.07 -11.43 16.31
N CYS A 97 -9.30 -11.74 17.58
CA CYS A 97 -8.80 -10.94 18.71
C CYS A 97 -7.28 -11.11 18.88
N ASP A 98 -6.58 -10.00 19.22
CA ASP A 98 -5.16 -10.00 19.59
C ASP A 98 -4.98 -9.45 21.01
N LEU A 99 -4.82 -8.13 21.21
CA LEU A 99 -4.85 -7.53 22.55
C LEU A 99 -6.27 -7.57 23.15
N ALA A 100 -7.31 -7.45 22.34
CA ALA A 100 -8.67 -7.71 22.78
C ALA A 100 -8.90 -9.21 22.97
N THR A 101 -9.74 -9.57 23.93
CA THR A 101 -10.27 -10.93 24.14
C THR A 101 -11.72 -11.05 23.65
N SER A 102 -12.41 -9.92 23.54
CA SER A 102 -13.73 -9.80 22.94
C SER A 102 -14.00 -8.34 22.58
N TYR A 103 -14.96 -8.15 21.69
CA TYR A 103 -15.51 -6.82 21.39
C TYR A 103 -16.99 -6.89 21.08
N GLU A 104 -17.69 -5.80 21.30
CA GLU A 104 -19.11 -5.65 21.01
C GLU A 104 -19.43 -4.23 20.55
N CYS A 105 -20.45 -4.09 19.71
CA CYS A 105 -21.00 -2.82 19.27
C CYS A 105 -22.38 -2.62 19.89
N SER A 106 -22.69 -1.40 20.33
CA SER A 106 -24.02 -1.04 20.86
C SER A 106 -25.09 -1.08 19.77
N ASP A 107 -26.36 -1.22 20.16
CA ASP A 107 -27.50 -1.28 19.24
C ASP A 107 -27.62 -0.03 18.33
N ASP A 108 -27.20 1.13 18.81
CA ASP A 108 -27.16 2.39 18.05
C ASP A 108 -25.92 2.53 17.14
N LYS A 109 -24.99 1.54 17.19
CA LYS A 109 -23.75 1.45 16.42
C LYS A 109 -22.77 2.60 16.66
N LEU A 110 -22.94 3.32 17.76
CA LEU A 110 -22.10 4.47 18.10
C LEU A 110 -21.08 4.16 19.20
N THR A 111 -21.11 2.97 19.80
CA THR A 111 -20.18 2.61 20.88
C THR A 111 -19.64 1.22 20.68
N TRP A 112 -18.31 1.12 20.56
CA TRP A 112 -17.59 -0.15 20.57
C TRP A 112 -16.93 -0.36 21.92
N THR A 113 -17.08 -1.54 22.49
CA THR A 113 -16.44 -1.94 23.75
C THR A 113 -15.53 -3.11 23.51
N PHE A 114 -14.25 -2.97 23.86
CA PHE A 114 -13.23 -4.03 23.78
C PHE A 114 -12.82 -4.45 25.17
N LYS A 115 -12.72 -5.77 25.41
CA LYS A 115 -12.11 -6.32 26.62
C LYS A 115 -10.71 -6.77 26.30
N LEU A 116 -9.71 -6.25 27.02
CA LEU A 116 -8.31 -6.54 26.80
C LEU A 116 -7.84 -7.70 27.69
N ARG A 117 -6.80 -8.41 27.20
CA ARG A 117 -6.05 -9.41 27.96
C ARG A 117 -5.22 -8.73 29.05
N ASP A 118 -4.86 -9.47 30.09
CA ASP A 118 -4.13 -8.96 31.26
C ASP A 118 -2.65 -9.46 31.33
N ASP A 119 -2.25 -10.31 30.37
CA ASP A 119 -0.90 -10.92 30.33
C ASP A 119 0.05 -10.22 29.34
N ALA A 120 -0.45 -9.28 28.50
CA ALA A 120 0.38 -8.55 27.55
C ALA A 120 1.26 -7.50 28.21
N LYS A 121 2.52 -7.41 27.75
CA LYS A 121 3.50 -6.42 28.21
C LYS A 121 4.18 -5.76 27.04
N PHE A 122 4.53 -4.51 27.22
CA PHE A 122 5.47 -3.83 26.34
C PHE A 122 6.89 -4.39 26.49
N SER A 123 7.75 -4.09 25.55
CA SER A 123 9.14 -4.58 25.51
C SER A 123 10.03 -4.06 26.65
N ASP A 124 9.60 -3.00 27.32
CA ASP A 124 10.24 -2.47 28.55
C ASP A 124 9.73 -3.15 29.84
N GLY A 125 8.75 -4.04 29.73
CA GLY A 125 8.18 -4.84 30.83
C GLY A 125 6.93 -4.26 31.49
N GLU A 126 6.52 -3.04 31.15
CA GLU A 126 5.28 -2.45 31.65
C GLU A 126 4.06 -3.17 31.03
N PRO A 127 2.96 -3.38 31.79
CA PRO A 127 1.76 -4.02 31.28
C PRO A 127 1.03 -3.14 30.25
N VAL A 128 0.45 -3.79 29.21
CA VAL A 128 -0.46 -3.11 28.30
C VAL A 128 -1.82 -2.94 28.98
N ARG A 129 -2.37 -1.74 28.94
CA ARG A 129 -3.69 -1.41 29.52
C ARG A 129 -4.62 -0.80 28.49
N ALA A 130 -5.90 -0.80 28.79
CA ALA A 130 -6.90 -0.13 27.97
C ALA A 130 -6.66 1.39 27.83
N SER A 131 -6.00 2.01 28.82
CA SER A 131 -5.57 3.41 28.73
C SER A 131 -4.57 3.66 27.60
N ASP A 132 -3.66 2.71 27.32
CA ASP A 132 -2.72 2.84 26.21
C ASP A 132 -3.44 2.81 24.85
N ALA A 133 -4.45 1.93 24.73
CA ALA A 133 -5.28 1.88 23.53
C ALA A 133 -6.11 3.17 23.36
N ALA A 134 -6.72 3.66 24.44
CA ALA A 134 -7.46 4.93 24.42
C ALA A 134 -6.55 6.11 24.04
N PHE A 135 -5.35 6.16 24.63
CA PHE A 135 -4.32 7.15 24.30
C PHE A 135 -3.95 7.10 22.81
N THR A 136 -3.68 5.88 22.29
CA THR A 136 -3.31 5.67 20.88
C THR A 136 -4.38 6.21 19.94
N LEU A 137 -5.64 5.79 20.12
CA LEU A 137 -6.73 6.19 19.23
C LEU A 137 -7.01 7.71 19.29
N ASN A 138 -6.96 8.31 20.49
CA ASN A 138 -7.12 9.76 20.65
C ASN A 138 -5.94 10.54 20.04
N THR A 139 -4.73 10.00 20.10
CA THR A 139 -3.54 10.61 19.50
C THR A 139 -3.65 10.62 17.97
N ILE A 140 -4.02 9.48 17.36
CA ILE A 140 -4.28 9.38 15.92
C ILE A 140 -5.36 10.37 15.49
N ARG A 141 -6.52 10.36 16.16
CA ARG A 141 -7.62 11.26 15.88
C ARG A 141 -7.23 12.76 15.93
N GLY A 142 -6.35 13.11 16.85
CA GLY A 142 -5.83 14.48 17.00
C GLY A 142 -4.69 14.87 16.05
N SER A 143 -4.12 13.90 15.34
CA SER A 143 -2.98 14.11 14.44
C SER A 143 -3.45 14.55 13.05
N LYS A 144 -2.79 15.56 12.49
CA LYS A 144 -2.99 15.96 11.09
C LYS A 144 -2.16 15.13 10.11
N ASN A 145 -1.24 14.33 10.64
CA ASN A 145 -0.29 13.54 9.85
C ASN A 145 -0.56 12.02 10.02
N ALA A 146 -1.65 11.63 10.70
CA ALA A 146 -2.02 10.24 10.82
C ALA A 146 -2.56 9.73 9.48
N GLN A 147 -2.08 8.59 9.06
CA GLN A 147 -2.58 7.91 7.86
C GLN A 147 -3.76 6.98 8.16
N ALA A 148 -3.86 6.46 9.40
CA ALA A 148 -5.05 5.74 9.81
C ALA A 148 -6.21 6.71 10.02
N ASP A 149 -7.29 6.55 9.24
CA ASP A 149 -8.49 7.37 9.41
C ASP A 149 -9.27 6.94 10.66
N LEU A 150 -9.31 7.82 11.65
CA LEU A 150 -10.16 7.74 12.85
C LEU A 150 -11.02 9.01 13.00
N SER A 151 -11.33 9.70 11.90
CA SER A 151 -12.16 10.92 11.91
C SER A 151 -13.57 10.69 12.45
N MET A 152 -14.08 9.46 12.33
CA MET A 152 -15.37 9.05 12.89
C MET A 152 -15.33 8.83 14.42
N VAL A 153 -14.15 8.67 15.02
CA VAL A 153 -14.03 8.48 16.48
C VAL A 153 -14.23 9.81 17.19
N GLU A 154 -15.26 9.90 18.04
CA GLU A 154 -15.51 11.06 18.87
C GLU A 154 -14.67 11.05 20.16
N ASP A 155 -14.53 9.88 20.77
CA ASP A 155 -13.78 9.68 22.02
C ASP A 155 -13.35 8.21 22.16
N ALA A 156 -12.17 7.98 22.73
CA ALA A 156 -11.73 6.69 23.21
C ALA A 156 -11.36 6.81 24.69
N SER A 157 -11.91 5.96 25.54
CA SER A 157 -11.73 6.01 26.98
C SER A 157 -11.56 4.62 27.60
N ALA A 158 -10.88 4.58 28.75
CA ALA A 158 -10.64 3.36 29.51
C ALA A 158 -11.24 3.50 30.91
N PRO A 159 -12.46 2.99 31.17
CA PRO A 159 -13.08 3.05 32.48
C PRO A 159 -12.37 2.20 33.53
N ASP A 160 -11.61 1.19 33.11
CA ASP A 160 -10.73 0.36 33.91
C ASP A 160 -9.54 -0.14 33.06
N ASP A 161 -8.59 -0.86 33.68
CA ASP A 161 -7.35 -1.32 33.02
C ASP A 161 -7.58 -2.29 31.85
N ALA A 162 -8.75 -2.97 31.79
CA ALA A 162 -9.05 -4.02 30.83
C ALA A 162 -10.19 -3.65 29.86
N THR A 163 -10.82 -2.48 30.00
CA THR A 163 -11.96 -2.08 29.18
C THR A 163 -11.66 -0.83 28.37
N LEU A 164 -11.66 -0.95 27.04
CA LEU A 164 -11.61 0.18 26.12
C LEU A 164 -13.03 0.45 25.59
N VAL A 165 -13.44 1.71 25.61
CA VAL A 165 -14.71 2.18 25.02
C VAL A 165 -14.39 3.21 23.95
N VAL A 166 -14.84 2.94 22.73
CA VAL A 166 -14.66 3.84 21.57
C VAL A 166 -16.03 4.37 21.15
N LYS A 167 -16.21 5.67 21.19
CA LYS A 167 -17.43 6.35 20.75
C LYS A 167 -17.25 6.94 19.37
N LEU A 168 -18.26 6.77 18.53
CA LEU A 168 -18.28 7.26 17.16
C LEU A 168 -19.30 8.40 17.02
N SER A 169 -18.98 9.36 16.15
CA SER A 169 -19.87 10.47 15.76
C SER A 169 -20.98 10.01 14.79
N LYS A 170 -20.75 8.90 14.10
CA LYS A 170 -21.68 8.24 13.16
C LYS A 170 -21.38 6.74 13.13
N PRO A 171 -22.36 5.88 12.77
CA PRO A 171 -22.07 4.47 12.49
C PRO A 171 -20.96 4.32 11.46
N TYR A 172 -20.00 3.42 11.75
CA TYR A 172 -18.87 3.16 10.88
C TYR A 172 -18.35 1.74 11.11
N ASN A 173 -18.87 0.78 10.34
CA ASN A 173 -18.52 -0.63 10.51
C ASN A 173 -17.11 -0.97 10.00
N ALA A 174 -16.55 -0.17 9.11
CA ALA A 174 -15.17 -0.33 8.63
C ALA A 174 -14.10 -0.02 9.71
N LEU A 175 -14.50 0.45 10.91
CA LEU A 175 -13.59 0.69 12.04
C LEU A 175 -12.73 -0.55 12.36
N LEU A 176 -13.29 -1.75 12.27
CA LEU A 176 -12.58 -2.98 12.59
C LEU A 176 -11.35 -3.18 11.67
N TYR A 177 -11.47 -2.85 10.39
CA TYR A 177 -10.32 -2.91 9.46
C TYR A 177 -9.22 -1.92 9.83
N THR A 178 -9.59 -0.70 10.23
CA THR A 178 -8.63 0.29 10.74
C THR A 178 -7.96 -0.20 12.02
N LEU A 179 -8.72 -0.74 12.98
CA LEU A 179 -8.17 -1.24 14.24
C LEU A 179 -7.28 -2.49 14.06
N ALA A 180 -7.45 -3.23 12.97
CA ALA A 180 -6.62 -4.39 12.65
C ALA A 180 -5.18 -4.03 12.21
N VAL A 181 -4.94 -2.78 11.82
CA VAL A 181 -3.61 -2.29 11.40
C VAL A 181 -3.06 -1.19 12.32
N VAL A 182 -3.85 -0.68 13.26
CA VAL A 182 -3.41 0.32 14.24
C VAL A 182 -2.72 -0.36 15.42
N GLY A 183 -1.40 -0.25 15.47
CA GLY A 183 -0.58 -0.73 16.59
C GLY A 183 -0.75 0.14 17.85
N ILE A 184 -0.92 -0.50 19.00
CA ILE A 184 -1.09 0.19 20.29
C ILE A 184 0.27 0.61 20.84
N VAL A 185 0.39 1.90 21.15
CA VAL A 185 1.61 2.50 21.71
C VAL A 185 1.49 2.73 23.23
N PRO A 186 2.59 2.65 23.99
CA PRO A 186 2.58 2.90 25.43
C PRO A 186 2.45 4.40 25.73
N GLU A 187 1.43 4.82 26.47
CA GLU A 187 1.25 6.22 26.88
C GLU A 187 2.47 6.73 27.65
N HIS A 188 3.03 5.92 28.57
CA HIS A 188 4.15 6.29 29.44
C HIS A 188 5.48 6.56 28.70
N ALA A 189 5.65 6.02 27.50
CA ALA A 189 6.90 6.11 26.73
C ALA A 189 6.72 6.75 25.35
N TYR A 190 5.54 7.24 25.04
CA TYR A 190 5.26 7.90 23.76
C TYR A 190 5.81 9.34 23.74
N GLY A 191 6.44 9.73 22.64
CA GLY A 191 6.98 11.08 22.45
C GLY A 191 7.58 11.30 21.05
N PRO A 192 8.20 12.46 20.80
CA PRO A 192 8.65 12.89 19.45
C PRO A 192 9.66 11.95 18.75
N ASP A 193 10.38 11.14 19.50
CA ASP A 193 11.35 10.19 18.97
C ASP A 193 10.82 8.75 18.94
N TYR A 194 9.53 8.54 19.22
CA TYR A 194 8.94 7.20 19.32
C TYR A 194 9.15 6.40 18.03
N GLY A 195 8.92 6.99 16.85
CA GLY A 195 9.11 6.30 15.57
C GLY A 195 10.54 5.80 15.30
N LYS A 196 11.53 6.37 15.98
CA LYS A 196 12.95 5.94 15.87
C LYS A 196 13.34 4.89 16.91
N LYS A 197 12.66 4.87 18.04
CA LYS A 197 12.91 3.98 19.19
C LYS A 197 11.58 3.48 19.76
N PRO A 198 10.82 2.73 18.97
CA PRO A 198 9.51 2.27 19.38
C PRO A 198 9.62 1.26 20.53
N ILE A 199 8.72 1.39 21.49
CA ILE A 199 8.44 0.40 22.52
C ILE A 199 7.08 -0.20 22.17
N GLY A 200 7.00 -1.50 21.96
CA GLY A 200 5.78 -2.17 21.55
C GLY A 200 5.57 -3.48 22.28
N SER A 201 4.40 -4.05 22.12
CA SER A 201 4.00 -5.34 22.67
C SER A 201 3.97 -6.47 21.62
N GLY A 202 4.35 -6.15 20.37
CA GLY A 202 4.32 -7.08 19.26
C GLY A 202 5.39 -8.16 19.29
N ARG A 203 5.42 -8.94 18.23
CA ARG A 203 6.28 -10.15 18.08
C ARG A 203 7.77 -9.82 18.01
N TYR A 204 8.12 -8.59 17.57
CA TYR A 204 9.49 -8.14 17.37
C TYR A 204 9.75 -6.80 18.05
N VAL A 205 11.02 -6.51 18.28
CA VAL A 205 11.52 -5.21 18.75
C VAL A 205 12.53 -4.65 17.75
N LEU A 206 12.53 -3.34 17.56
CA LEU A 206 13.51 -2.66 16.72
C LEU A 206 14.84 -2.63 17.46
N THR A 207 15.86 -3.32 16.94
CA THR A 207 17.21 -3.37 17.53
C THR A 207 18.14 -2.35 16.86
N GLN A 208 18.01 -2.17 15.54
CA GLN A 208 18.87 -1.27 14.79
C GLN A 208 18.11 -0.72 13.58
N TRP A 209 18.35 0.55 13.27
CA TRP A 209 17.89 1.19 12.04
C TRP A 209 18.98 2.11 11.51
N ASP A 210 19.58 1.69 10.42
CA ASP A 210 20.54 2.47 9.65
C ASP A 210 19.82 3.07 8.45
N ARG A 211 19.44 4.33 8.54
CA ARG A 211 18.66 5.05 7.53
C ARG A 211 19.26 4.89 6.12
N GLY A 212 18.41 4.55 5.15
CA GLY A 212 18.78 4.30 3.76
C GLY A 212 19.54 3.00 3.54
N GLN A 213 19.66 2.13 4.56
CA GLN A 213 20.44 0.90 4.46
C GLN A 213 19.66 -0.31 4.97
N GLN A 214 19.34 -0.36 6.26
CA GLN A 214 18.72 -1.55 6.86
C GLN A 214 17.95 -1.26 8.15
N VAL A 215 17.04 -2.20 8.43
CA VAL A 215 16.34 -2.34 9.71
C VAL A 215 16.61 -3.74 10.26
N ILE A 216 16.89 -3.85 11.55
CA ILE A 216 17.04 -5.12 12.25
C ILE A 216 15.98 -5.21 13.35
N LEU A 217 15.18 -6.27 13.27
CA LEU A 217 14.17 -6.62 14.24
C LEU A 217 14.56 -7.92 14.92
N ASP A 218 14.57 -7.94 16.27
CA ASP A 218 14.78 -9.15 17.06
C ASP A 218 13.46 -9.60 17.69
N ALA A 219 13.29 -10.91 17.87
CA ALA A 219 12.13 -11.46 18.57
C ALA A 219 11.95 -10.83 19.95
N ASN A 220 10.75 -10.37 20.25
CA ASN A 220 10.42 -9.78 21.54
C ASN A 220 10.38 -10.86 22.64
N PRO A 221 11.29 -10.84 23.62
CA PRO A 221 11.31 -11.84 24.69
C PRO A 221 10.09 -11.76 25.61
N SER A 222 9.40 -10.62 25.63
CA SER A 222 8.20 -10.35 26.44
C SER A 222 6.89 -10.58 25.69
N TYR A 223 6.95 -11.10 24.44
CA TYR A 223 5.74 -11.35 23.66
C TYR A 223 4.85 -12.39 24.34
N TYR A 224 3.57 -12.10 24.44
CA TYR A 224 2.56 -12.93 25.11
C TYR A 224 2.07 -14.14 24.28
N GLY A 225 2.31 -14.14 22.97
CA GLY A 225 1.94 -15.20 22.06
C GLY A 225 3.04 -16.27 21.91
N GLU A 226 2.92 -17.06 20.85
CA GLU A 226 3.96 -18.03 20.50
C GLU A 226 5.27 -17.31 20.12
N LYS A 227 6.40 -17.87 20.57
CA LYS A 227 7.70 -17.30 20.24
C LYS A 227 7.99 -17.42 18.74
N PRO A 228 8.44 -16.33 18.09
CA PRO A 228 8.87 -16.36 16.71
C PRO A 228 9.89 -17.47 16.43
N ARG A 229 9.70 -18.22 15.36
CA ARG A 229 10.68 -19.21 14.89
C ARG A 229 11.89 -18.55 14.27
N ILE A 230 11.66 -17.45 13.54
CA ILE A 230 12.70 -16.53 13.08
C ILE A 230 12.95 -15.53 14.22
N GLU A 231 14.12 -15.59 14.85
CA GLU A 231 14.47 -14.73 15.96
C GLU A 231 15.01 -13.37 15.52
N ARG A 232 15.52 -13.28 14.29
CA ARG A 232 16.02 -12.02 13.73
C ARG A 232 15.57 -11.85 12.29
N VAL A 233 14.99 -10.69 12.00
CA VAL A 233 14.64 -10.22 10.65
C VAL A 233 15.53 -9.04 10.31
N VAL A 234 16.27 -9.15 9.21
CA VAL A 234 17.07 -8.04 8.66
C VAL A 234 16.42 -7.62 7.34
N VAL A 235 15.92 -6.39 7.28
CA VAL A 235 15.41 -5.80 6.04
C VAL A 235 16.50 -4.86 5.51
N VAL A 236 16.94 -5.09 4.28
CA VAL A 236 17.91 -4.23 3.59
C VAL A 236 17.22 -3.51 2.43
N PHE A 237 17.45 -2.20 2.31
CA PHE A 237 16.82 -1.37 1.30
C PHE A 237 17.75 -1.17 0.10
N MET A 238 17.30 -1.51 -1.10
CA MET A 238 18.11 -1.39 -2.32
C MET A 238 17.23 -1.33 -3.57
N GLU A 239 17.79 -0.80 -4.65
CA GLU A 239 17.13 -0.76 -5.96
C GLU A 239 16.95 -2.16 -6.55
N GLU A 240 15.98 -2.35 -7.45
CA GLU A 240 15.57 -3.64 -8.04
C GLU A 240 16.77 -4.45 -8.59
N ASP A 241 17.62 -3.81 -9.39
CA ASP A 241 18.82 -4.47 -9.98
C ASP A 241 19.82 -4.91 -8.92
N THR A 242 19.98 -4.11 -7.86
CA THR A 242 20.88 -4.41 -6.74
C THR A 242 20.31 -5.56 -5.90
N ALA A 243 19.00 -5.59 -5.67
CA ALA A 243 18.33 -6.69 -4.96
C ALA A 243 18.49 -8.03 -5.73
N LEU A 244 18.33 -7.99 -7.05
CA LEU A 244 18.59 -9.17 -7.91
C LEU A 244 20.07 -9.60 -7.84
N ALA A 245 21.02 -8.67 -7.85
CA ALA A 245 22.45 -8.99 -7.72
C ALA A 245 22.78 -9.57 -6.35
N ALA A 246 22.18 -9.06 -5.28
CA ALA A 246 22.33 -9.57 -3.91
C ALA A 246 21.79 -11.00 -3.78
N ALA A 247 20.64 -11.31 -4.39
CA ALA A 247 20.12 -12.68 -4.47
C ALA A 247 21.07 -13.59 -5.28
N LYS A 248 21.54 -13.16 -6.46
CA LYS A 248 22.49 -13.92 -7.29
C LYS A 248 23.83 -14.22 -6.58
N SER A 249 24.27 -13.34 -5.69
CA SER A 249 25.49 -13.53 -4.88
C SER A 249 25.25 -14.24 -3.55
N GLY A 250 23.98 -14.56 -3.22
CA GLY A 250 23.64 -15.24 -1.96
C GLY A 250 23.75 -14.36 -0.71
N GLN A 251 23.71 -13.03 -0.86
CA GLN A 251 23.81 -12.10 0.26
C GLN A 251 22.52 -11.90 1.05
N VAL A 252 21.36 -12.21 0.43
CA VAL A 252 20.05 -12.12 1.05
C VAL A 252 19.33 -13.46 0.94
N ASP A 253 18.36 -13.70 1.80
CA ASP A 253 17.59 -14.94 1.80
C ASP A 253 16.31 -14.81 0.98
N MET A 254 15.82 -13.59 0.87
CA MET A 254 14.67 -13.24 0.07
C MET A 254 14.90 -11.86 -0.57
N ALA A 255 14.51 -11.69 -1.82
CA ALA A 255 14.63 -10.41 -2.52
C ALA A 255 13.36 -10.11 -3.28
N TYR A 256 12.74 -8.96 -3.00
CA TYR A 256 11.67 -8.41 -3.83
C TYR A 256 12.17 -8.25 -5.27
N THR A 257 11.31 -8.55 -6.23
CA THR A 257 11.58 -8.37 -7.66
C THR A 257 10.31 -7.95 -8.39
N SER A 258 10.46 -7.40 -9.57
CA SER A 258 9.34 -7.01 -10.42
C SER A 258 9.08 -8.03 -11.52
N ALA A 259 7.89 -7.97 -12.13
CA ALA A 259 7.53 -8.80 -13.27
C ALA A 259 8.51 -8.63 -14.45
N THR A 260 9.06 -7.43 -14.63
CA THR A 260 10.05 -7.12 -15.69
C THR A 260 11.39 -7.84 -15.50
N LEU A 261 11.69 -8.30 -14.29
CA LEU A 261 12.91 -9.05 -13.94
C LEU A 261 12.65 -10.53 -13.64
N ALA A 262 11.41 -11.01 -13.70
CA ALA A 262 11.00 -12.34 -13.30
C ALA A 262 11.62 -13.47 -14.14
N ASP A 263 11.98 -13.20 -15.40
CA ASP A 263 12.63 -14.17 -16.30
C ASP A 263 14.10 -14.48 -15.93
N GLN A 264 14.67 -13.73 -14.99
CA GLN A 264 16.04 -13.95 -14.55
C GLN A 264 16.16 -15.28 -13.81
N ARG A 265 17.32 -15.91 -13.90
CA ARG A 265 17.63 -17.12 -13.13
C ARG A 265 18.54 -16.78 -11.97
N VAL A 266 18.15 -17.20 -10.78
CA VAL A 266 18.94 -17.04 -9.55
C VAL A 266 19.26 -18.42 -9.00
N GLY A 267 20.53 -18.82 -9.03
CA GLY A 267 20.95 -20.15 -8.56
C GLY A 267 20.71 -20.33 -7.06
N GLY A 268 20.08 -21.43 -6.64
CA GLY A 268 19.74 -21.71 -5.24
C GLY A 268 18.53 -20.94 -4.71
N TYR A 269 17.74 -20.34 -5.62
CA TYR A 269 16.49 -19.63 -5.29
C TYR A 269 15.35 -20.10 -6.19
N THR A 270 14.14 -19.97 -5.67
CA THR A 270 12.88 -20.09 -6.40
C THR A 270 12.23 -18.72 -6.52
N LEU A 271 11.56 -18.46 -7.65
CA LEU A 271 10.68 -17.29 -7.77
C LEU A 271 9.33 -17.65 -7.14
N GLU A 272 8.95 -16.93 -6.12
CA GLU A 272 7.64 -17.02 -5.46
C GLU A 272 6.76 -15.89 -5.92
N SER A 273 5.48 -16.18 -6.14
CA SER A 273 4.45 -15.22 -6.52
C SER A 273 3.33 -15.26 -5.49
N TYR A 274 3.01 -14.10 -4.91
CA TYR A 274 1.95 -13.96 -3.93
C TYR A 274 0.81 -13.15 -4.51
N ASP A 275 -0.42 -13.64 -4.32
CA ASP A 275 -1.62 -12.95 -4.75
C ASP A 275 -1.86 -11.70 -3.89
N THR A 276 -2.39 -10.67 -4.53
CA THR A 276 -2.57 -9.36 -3.92
C THR A 276 -3.90 -8.74 -4.28
N VAL A 277 -4.25 -7.66 -3.59
CA VAL A 277 -5.19 -6.63 -4.03
C VAL A 277 -4.42 -5.36 -4.41
N ASP A 278 -3.13 -5.46 -4.71
CA ASP A 278 -2.30 -4.35 -5.18
C ASP A 278 -2.68 -3.96 -6.61
N SER A 279 -3.74 -3.16 -6.72
CA SER A 279 -4.34 -2.76 -7.99
C SER A 279 -3.54 -1.66 -8.68
N ARG A 280 -3.46 -1.73 -10.00
CA ARG A 280 -3.00 -0.62 -10.85
C ARG A 280 -4.19 -0.07 -11.61
N GLY A 281 -4.38 1.25 -11.49
CA GLY A 281 -5.47 1.96 -12.14
C GLY A 281 -5.06 3.38 -12.53
N VAL A 282 -5.84 3.96 -13.44
CA VAL A 282 -5.68 5.33 -13.92
C VAL A 282 -6.98 6.07 -13.65
N GLN A 283 -6.94 7.13 -12.82
CA GLN A 283 -8.11 7.97 -12.67
C GLN A 283 -8.35 8.80 -13.93
N LEU A 284 -9.60 9.08 -14.19
CA LEU A 284 -10.06 9.86 -15.35
C LEU A 284 -10.90 11.04 -14.84
N PRO A 285 -10.31 12.24 -14.64
CA PRO A 285 -11.04 13.40 -14.13
C PRO A 285 -12.33 13.67 -14.90
N VAL A 286 -13.45 13.81 -14.16
CA VAL A 286 -14.80 13.88 -14.77
C VAL A 286 -15.28 15.31 -15.00
N VAL A 287 -14.55 16.32 -14.50
CA VAL A 287 -14.88 17.74 -14.67
C VAL A 287 -13.96 18.37 -15.73
N PRO A 288 -14.42 19.45 -16.42
CA PRO A 288 -13.58 20.13 -17.42
C PRO A 288 -12.40 20.85 -16.75
N ALA A 289 -11.34 21.09 -17.52
CA ALA A 289 -10.16 21.83 -17.04
C ALA A 289 -10.53 23.26 -16.58
N GLY A 290 -9.73 23.77 -15.62
CA GLY A 290 -9.94 25.11 -15.05
C GLY A 290 -10.74 25.11 -13.75
N ALA A 291 -11.15 23.95 -13.24
CA ALA A 291 -11.60 23.79 -11.88
C ALA A 291 -10.40 23.80 -10.91
N GLU A 292 -10.68 24.03 -9.64
CA GLU A 292 -9.71 23.95 -8.55
C GLU A 292 -10.27 23.04 -7.45
N ARG A 293 -9.38 22.29 -6.81
CA ARG A 293 -9.71 21.45 -5.65
C ARG A 293 -8.82 21.83 -4.48
N GLU A 294 -9.46 21.99 -3.32
CA GLU A 294 -8.74 22.15 -2.05
C GLU A 294 -8.44 20.76 -1.47
N ASP A 295 -7.17 20.55 -1.13
CA ASP A 295 -6.72 19.39 -0.37
C ASP A 295 -5.84 19.86 0.80
N GLY A 296 -6.38 19.74 2.01
CA GLY A 296 -5.76 20.29 3.20
C GLY A 296 -5.47 21.79 3.09
N PRO A 297 -4.19 22.22 3.21
CA PRO A 297 -3.81 23.64 3.06
C PRO A 297 -3.54 24.06 1.61
N ASN A 298 -3.61 23.16 0.66
CA ASN A 298 -3.21 23.37 -0.73
C ASN A 298 -4.43 23.49 -1.64
N THR A 299 -4.25 24.18 -2.76
CA THR A 299 -5.23 24.26 -3.85
C THR A 299 -4.55 23.74 -5.11
N TYR A 300 -5.17 22.77 -5.75
CA TYR A 300 -4.66 22.10 -6.95
C TYR A 300 -5.51 22.43 -8.17
N PRO A 301 -4.91 22.52 -9.37
CA PRO A 301 -5.70 22.53 -10.60
C PRO A 301 -6.46 21.21 -10.73
N ALA A 302 -7.71 21.27 -11.18
CA ALA A 302 -8.57 20.12 -11.33
C ALA A 302 -9.25 20.11 -12.71
N GLY A 303 -9.58 18.87 -13.14
CA GLY A 303 -10.33 18.64 -14.36
C GLY A 303 -9.49 18.57 -15.63
N ASN A 304 -10.04 17.89 -16.64
CA ASN A 304 -9.40 17.62 -17.93
C ASN A 304 -10.43 17.69 -19.04
N ASP A 305 -10.19 18.51 -20.06
CA ASP A 305 -11.16 18.77 -21.14
C ASP A 305 -11.44 17.53 -22.01
N VAL A 306 -10.55 16.55 -22.03
CA VAL A 306 -10.71 15.30 -22.78
C VAL A 306 -11.43 14.26 -21.94
N THR A 307 -10.91 13.94 -20.75
CA THR A 307 -11.47 12.89 -19.88
C THR A 307 -12.78 13.30 -19.21
N CYS A 308 -13.12 14.60 -19.12
CA CYS A 308 -14.44 15.03 -18.63
C CYS A 308 -15.61 14.54 -19.51
N ASN A 309 -15.33 14.14 -20.74
CA ASN A 309 -16.33 13.59 -21.65
C ASN A 309 -16.57 12.11 -21.33
N LEU A 310 -17.80 11.77 -20.97
CA LEU A 310 -18.16 10.41 -20.56
C LEU A 310 -17.81 9.38 -21.63
N GLU A 311 -18.14 9.67 -22.90
CA GLU A 311 -17.87 8.79 -24.03
C GLU A 311 -16.37 8.49 -24.21
N VAL A 312 -15.49 9.43 -23.86
CA VAL A 312 -14.04 9.21 -23.89
C VAL A 312 -13.63 8.25 -22.79
N ARG A 313 -14.11 8.44 -21.56
CA ARG A 313 -13.79 7.54 -20.44
C ARG A 313 -14.29 6.11 -20.68
N GLN A 314 -15.51 5.98 -21.24
CA GLN A 314 -16.05 4.67 -21.62
C GLN A 314 -15.27 4.05 -22.78
N ALA A 315 -14.89 4.84 -23.79
CA ALA A 315 -14.06 4.36 -24.91
C ALA A 315 -12.67 3.90 -24.43
N VAL A 316 -12.04 4.63 -23.51
CA VAL A 316 -10.77 4.23 -22.88
C VAL A 316 -10.91 2.85 -22.22
N ASN A 317 -11.97 2.61 -21.46
CA ASN A 317 -12.20 1.32 -20.80
C ASN A 317 -12.45 0.16 -21.79
N LEU A 318 -13.16 0.42 -22.90
CA LEU A 318 -13.44 -0.57 -23.95
C LEU A 318 -12.23 -0.87 -24.83
N ALA A 319 -11.29 0.09 -24.96
CA ALA A 319 -10.16 -0.01 -25.86
C ALA A 319 -8.95 -0.76 -25.27
N VAL A 320 -8.97 -1.06 -23.96
CA VAL A 320 -7.84 -1.67 -23.28
C VAL A 320 -8.03 -3.18 -23.09
N ASP A 321 -7.13 -3.95 -23.69
CA ASP A 321 -6.98 -5.39 -23.45
C ASP A 321 -6.16 -5.61 -22.19
N ARG A 322 -6.87 -5.79 -21.07
CA ARG A 322 -6.27 -6.01 -19.75
C ARG A 322 -5.52 -7.34 -19.66
N GLN A 323 -6.02 -8.38 -20.38
CA GLN A 323 -5.34 -9.67 -20.39
C GLN A 323 -3.99 -9.59 -21.10
N ALA A 324 -3.91 -8.84 -22.20
CA ALA A 324 -2.64 -8.60 -22.88
C ALA A 324 -1.63 -7.87 -21.96
N ILE A 325 -2.10 -6.97 -21.08
CA ILE A 325 -1.23 -6.35 -20.07
C ILE A 325 -0.69 -7.39 -19.08
N ILE A 326 -1.55 -8.32 -18.60
CA ILE A 326 -1.09 -9.40 -17.72
C ILE A 326 -0.05 -10.27 -18.43
N ASP A 327 -0.32 -10.68 -19.66
CA ASP A 327 0.52 -11.63 -20.38
C ASP A 327 1.83 -10.98 -20.86
N ASP A 328 1.78 -9.80 -21.46
CA ASP A 328 2.91 -9.18 -22.15
C ASP A 328 3.75 -8.25 -21.24
N VAL A 329 3.12 -7.59 -20.27
CA VAL A 329 3.81 -6.65 -19.35
C VAL A 329 4.16 -7.32 -18.04
N LEU A 330 3.23 -8.09 -17.46
CA LEU A 330 3.42 -8.74 -16.17
C LEU A 330 3.95 -10.19 -16.30
N GLY A 331 4.15 -10.71 -17.52
CA GLY A 331 4.65 -12.07 -17.72
C GLY A 331 3.76 -13.16 -17.09
N GLY A 332 2.46 -12.87 -16.92
CA GLY A 332 1.49 -13.74 -16.25
C GLY A 332 1.43 -13.54 -14.73
N TYR A 333 2.22 -12.62 -14.14
CA TYR A 333 2.25 -12.39 -12.70
C TYR A 333 1.27 -11.28 -12.28
N GLY A 334 0.02 -11.64 -12.18
CA GLY A 334 -1.08 -10.76 -11.80
C GLY A 334 -2.43 -11.30 -12.23
N SER A 335 -3.47 -10.60 -11.86
CA SER A 335 -4.84 -10.86 -12.31
C SER A 335 -5.45 -9.57 -12.86
N VAL A 336 -6.36 -9.71 -13.82
CA VAL A 336 -7.11 -8.55 -14.33
C VAL A 336 -7.92 -7.92 -13.21
N ALA A 337 -7.87 -6.60 -13.07
CA ALA A 337 -8.69 -5.84 -12.15
C ALA A 337 -9.65 -4.90 -12.89
N TYR A 338 -10.86 -4.79 -12.36
CA TYR A 338 -11.91 -3.90 -12.85
C TYR A 338 -12.37 -2.90 -11.79
N SER A 339 -11.97 -3.11 -10.53
CA SER A 339 -12.22 -2.19 -9.40
C SER A 339 -11.07 -2.21 -8.42
N ILE A 340 -11.07 -1.28 -7.46
CA ILE A 340 -10.12 -1.22 -6.34
C ILE A 340 -10.25 -2.44 -5.42
N GLY A 341 -11.43 -3.02 -5.34
CA GLY A 341 -11.72 -4.17 -4.46
C GLY A 341 -11.66 -5.52 -5.16
N ASP A 342 -11.23 -5.60 -6.42
CA ASP A 342 -11.27 -6.86 -7.18
C ASP A 342 -10.51 -7.99 -6.46
N GLY A 343 -11.20 -9.13 -6.26
CA GLY A 343 -10.72 -10.24 -5.45
C GLY A 343 -11.23 -10.22 -4.01
N LEU A 344 -11.88 -9.15 -3.56
CA LEU A 344 -12.44 -8.98 -2.21
C LEU A 344 -13.97 -9.12 -2.21
N PRO A 345 -14.59 -9.47 -1.07
CA PRO A 345 -16.03 -9.76 -1.00
C PRO A 345 -16.94 -8.59 -1.38
N TRP A 346 -16.48 -7.36 -1.22
CA TRP A 346 -17.25 -6.15 -1.53
C TRP A 346 -17.14 -5.66 -2.97
N ALA A 347 -16.32 -6.29 -3.80
CA ALA A 347 -16.21 -5.91 -5.22
C ALA A 347 -17.42 -6.37 -6.03
N SER A 348 -17.89 -5.52 -6.95
CA SER A 348 -18.94 -5.87 -7.88
C SER A 348 -18.40 -6.61 -9.10
N THR A 349 -18.96 -7.77 -9.40
CA THR A 349 -18.67 -8.48 -10.66
C THR A 349 -19.17 -7.73 -11.89
N ASP A 350 -20.09 -6.79 -11.71
CA ASP A 350 -20.68 -5.98 -12.78
C ASP A 350 -19.76 -4.82 -13.24
N MET A 351 -18.63 -4.62 -12.55
CA MET A 351 -17.55 -3.73 -13.00
C MET A 351 -16.82 -4.24 -14.25
N ARG A 352 -17.02 -5.50 -14.64
CA ARG A 352 -16.32 -6.11 -15.78
C ARG A 352 -16.66 -5.42 -17.09
N CYS A 353 -15.62 -5.20 -17.89
CA CYS A 353 -15.69 -4.56 -19.20
C CYS A 353 -14.95 -5.41 -20.23
N ASP A 354 -15.61 -5.74 -21.33
CA ASP A 354 -15.01 -6.47 -22.43
C ASP A 354 -14.04 -5.58 -23.21
N TYR A 355 -12.96 -6.16 -23.71
CA TYR A 355 -12.13 -5.52 -24.73
C TYR A 355 -12.90 -5.44 -26.04
N ALA A 356 -13.25 -4.24 -26.47
CA ALA A 356 -14.12 -3.98 -27.64
C ALA A 356 -13.70 -2.69 -28.38
N PRO A 357 -12.54 -2.66 -29.05
CA PRO A 357 -11.98 -1.45 -29.66
C PRO A 357 -12.90 -0.86 -30.77
N ASP A 358 -13.65 -1.68 -31.47
CA ASP A 358 -14.62 -1.19 -32.49
C ASP A 358 -15.81 -0.47 -31.83
N ARG A 359 -16.25 -0.94 -30.67
CA ARG A 359 -17.26 -0.23 -29.87
C ARG A 359 -16.72 1.09 -29.30
N ALA A 360 -15.47 1.12 -28.92
CA ALA A 360 -14.81 2.36 -28.47
C ALA A 360 -14.82 3.42 -29.59
N ARG A 361 -14.43 3.05 -30.82
CA ARG A 361 -14.49 3.95 -31.95
C ARG A 361 -15.93 4.41 -32.26
N ALA A 362 -16.88 3.48 -32.31
CA ALA A 362 -18.27 3.80 -32.55
C ALA A 362 -18.87 4.75 -31.51
N LEU A 363 -18.43 4.63 -30.24
CA LEU A 363 -18.86 5.51 -29.16
C LEU A 363 -18.33 6.94 -29.36
N LEU A 364 -17.07 7.10 -29.72
CA LEU A 364 -16.45 8.41 -30.02
C LEU A 364 -17.12 9.05 -31.25
N GLU A 365 -17.30 8.31 -32.36
CA GLU A 365 -17.94 8.79 -33.55
C GLU A 365 -19.41 9.20 -33.30
N GLY A 366 -20.14 8.38 -32.53
CA GLY A 366 -21.53 8.67 -32.14
C GLY A 366 -21.68 9.94 -31.30
N ALA A 367 -20.63 10.31 -30.57
CA ALA A 367 -20.54 11.54 -29.78
C ALA A 367 -19.99 12.75 -30.55
N GLY A 368 -19.72 12.59 -31.85
CA GLY A 368 -19.27 13.67 -32.73
C GLY A 368 -17.77 13.92 -32.73
N TRP A 369 -16.97 12.95 -32.24
CA TRP A 369 -15.53 12.97 -32.46
C TRP A 369 -15.22 12.46 -33.86
N GLU A 370 -14.36 13.17 -34.60
CA GLU A 370 -14.00 12.85 -35.99
C GLU A 370 -12.52 12.44 -36.04
N LEU A 371 -12.22 11.36 -36.76
CA LEU A 371 -10.84 10.88 -36.89
C LEU A 371 -10.06 11.82 -37.83
N GLY A 372 -9.00 12.44 -37.32
CA GLY A 372 -8.13 13.32 -38.08
C GLY A 372 -7.16 12.58 -39.01
N ASP A 373 -6.52 13.31 -39.91
CA ASP A 373 -5.48 12.76 -40.81
C ASP A 373 -4.24 12.26 -40.06
N ASP A 374 -4.05 12.72 -38.83
CA ASP A 374 -2.99 12.28 -37.89
C ASP A 374 -3.37 11.00 -37.12
N GLY A 375 -4.53 10.44 -37.40
CA GLY A 375 -5.03 9.22 -36.76
C GLY A 375 -5.57 9.45 -35.33
N VAL A 376 -5.79 10.70 -34.93
CA VAL A 376 -6.35 11.04 -33.62
C VAL A 376 -7.75 11.63 -33.77
N TYR A 377 -8.68 11.18 -32.93
CA TYR A 377 -10.01 11.78 -32.89
C TYR A 377 -9.96 13.24 -32.40
N ALA A 378 -10.81 14.07 -32.92
CA ALA A 378 -10.97 15.45 -32.51
C ALA A 378 -12.44 15.89 -32.53
N ARG A 379 -12.82 16.81 -31.63
CA ARG A 379 -14.15 17.41 -31.58
C ARG A 379 -14.05 18.91 -31.29
N GLY A 380 -14.56 19.75 -32.21
CA GLY A 380 -14.55 21.20 -32.02
C GLY A 380 -13.14 21.81 -31.91
N GLY A 381 -12.12 21.18 -32.49
CA GLY A 381 -10.73 21.60 -32.40
C GLY A 381 -9.97 21.02 -31.19
N LEU A 382 -10.62 20.33 -30.29
CA LEU A 382 -10.00 19.60 -29.18
C LEU A 382 -9.60 18.21 -29.68
N ALA A 383 -8.31 17.89 -29.65
CA ALA A 383 -7.82 16.53 -29.94
C ALA A 383 -8.14 15.60 -28.74
N CYS A 384 -8.51 14.34 -29.04
CA CYS A 384 -8.64 13.29 -28.04
C CYS A 384 -7.26 12.81 -27.60
N ALA A 385 -6.60 13.65 -26.80
CA ALA A 385 -5.20 13.46 -26.38
C ALA A 385 -5.01 13.96 -24.95
N PHE A 386 -4.25 13.19 -24.15
CA PHE A 386 -3.91 13.57 -22.77
C PHE A 386 -2.56 12.97 -22.36
N ASP A 387 -1.95 13.56 -21.35
CA ASP A 387 -0.76 13.02 -20.70
C ASP A 387 -1.16 11.95 -19.68
N LEU A 388 -0.35 10.90 -19.53
CA LEU A 388 -0.49 9.86 -18.50
C LEU A 388 0.77 9.85 -17.65
N TYR A 389 0.65 10.30 -16.42
CA TYR A 389 1.76 10.34 -15.48
C TYR A 389 1.98 9.00 -14.80
N TYR A 390 3.26 8.68 -14.48
CA TYR A 390 3.65 7.49 -13.74
C TYR A 390 4.93 7.70 -12.94
N ALA A 391 5.09 7.00 -11.83
CA ALA A 391 6.31 7.04 -11.02
C ALA A 391 7.49 6.40 -11.79
N ALA A 392 8.50 7.19 -12.13
CA ALA A 392 9.60 6.79 -13.01
C ALA A 392 10.51 5.70 -12.39
N GLY A 393 10.52 5.55 -11.06
CA GLY A 393 11.28 4.51 -10.37
C GLY A 393 10.61 3.13 -10.36
N ASP A 394 9.40 3.00 -10.94
CA ASP A 394 8.62 1.75 -11.01
C ASP A 394 8.60 1.25 -12.45
N SER A 395 9.36 0.18 -12.72
CA SER A 395 9.50 -0.40 -14.06
C SER A 395 8.17 -0.97 -14.59
N VAL A 396 7.31 -1.48 -13.70
CA VAL A 396 6.00 -2.04 -14.06
C VAL A 396 5.04 -0.92 -14.47
N ARG A 397 4.94 0.17 -13.68
CA ARG A 397 4.12 1.33 -14.05
C ARG A 397 4.56 1.95 -15.37
N GLN A 398 5.88 2.05 -15.60
CA GLN A 398 6.43 2.53 -16.87
C GLN A 398 5.97 1.65 -18.04
N ALA A 399 6.15 0.34 -17.93
CA ALA A 399 5.77 -0.60 -19.00
C ALA A 399 4.25 -0.57 -19.27
N MET A 400 3.43 -0.54 -18.22
CA MET A 400 1.97 -0.41 -18.35
C MET A 400 1.56 0.91 -19.03
N ALA A 401 2.16 2.04 -18.67
CA ALA A 401 1.84 3.34 -19.25
C ALA A 401 2.12 3.36 -20.76
N HIS A 402 3.23 2.76 -21.18
CA HIS A 402 3.55 2.63 -22.61
C HIS A 402 2.59 1.66 -23.32
N ALA A 403 2.26 0.52 -22.72
CA ALA A 403 1.28 -0.42 -23.28
C ALA A 403 -0.11 0.23 -23.46
N LEU A 404 -0.55 1.05 -22.49
CA LEU A 404 -1.78 1.82 -22.61
C LEU A 404 -1.73 2.84 -23.74
N ALA A 405 -0.62 3.57 -23.88
CA ALA A 405 -0.46 4.53 -24.96
C ALA A 405 -0.55 3.84 -26.33
N ASP A 406 0.07 2.67 -26.49
CA ASP A 406 0.00 1.89 -27.74
C ASP A 406 -1.42 1.38 -28.01
N GLN A 407 -2.12 0.79 -27.03
CA GLN A 407 -3.47 0.26 -27.21
C GLN A 407 -4.49 1.36 -27.51
N LEU A 408 -4.44 2.48 -26.75
CA LEU A 408 -5.33 3.62 -26.96
C LEU A 408 -5.03 4.35 -28.28
N GLY A 409 -3.77 4.41 -28.70
CA GLY A 409 -3.36 4.92 -30.01
C GLY A 409 -3.99 4.15 -31.17
N GLN A 410 -4.19 2.84 -31.05
CA GLN A 410 -4.85 2.01 -32.07
C GLN A 410 -6.32 2.37 -32.29
N VAL A 411 -6.98 2.96 -31.32
CA VAL A 411 -8.37 3.42 -31.43
C VAL A 411 -8.49 4.94 -31.62
N GLY A 412 -7.38 5.64 -31.87
CA GLY A 412 -7.38 7.07 -32.16
C GLY A 412 -7.42 7.98 -30.94
N ILE A 413 -7.08 7.47 -29.75
CA ILE A 413 -6.87 8.24 -28.52
C ILE A 413 -5.38 8.35 -28.29
N ARG A 414 -4.81 9.56 -28.35
CA ARG A 414 -3.38 9.77 -28.14
C ARG A 414 -3.06 9.98 -26.68
N VAL A 415 -2.25 9.08 -26.12
CA VAL A 415 -1.75 9.16 -24.76
C VAL A 415 -0.23 9.37 -24.77
N THR A 416 0.26 10.33 -23.98
CA THR A 416 1.69 10.60 -23.86
C THR A 416 2.17 10.24 -22.44
N PRO A 417 2.91 9.13 -22.27
CA PRO A 417 3.46 8.75 -20.96
C PRO A 417 4.47 9.78 -20.43
N GLN A 418 4.31 10.20 -19.18
CA GLN A 418 5.14 11.17 -18.48
C GLN A 418 5.67 10.56 -17.18
N GLY A 419 6.98 10.22 -17.14
CA GLY A 419 7.62 9.69 -15.94
C GLY A 419 8.17 10.79 -15.05
N GLY A 420 7.89 10.73 -13.73
CA GLY A 420 8.38 11.68 -12.74
C GLY A 420 8.53 11.07 -11.34
N SER A 421 9.07 11.85 -10.42
CA SER A 421 8.97 11.52 -8.98
C SER A 421 7.54 11.78 -8.48
N TRP A 422 7.20 11.25 -7.32
CA TRP A 422 5.88 11.56 -6.73
C TRP A 422 5.68 13.07 -6.50
N ASP A 423 6.72 13.79 -6.10
CA ASP A 423 6.65 15.26 -5.95
C ASP A 423 6.35 15.99 -7.29
N ASP A 424 6.75 15.39 -8.42
CA ASP A 424 6.40 15.91 -9.75
C ASP A 424 4.96 15.52 -10.15
N LEU A 425 4.43 14.40 -9.65
CA LEU A 425 3.12 13.88 -10.00
C LEU A 425 1.98 14.52 -9.19
N TYR A 426 2.13 14.70 -7.88
CA TYR A 426 1.08 15.23 -7.00
C TYR A 426 0.44 16.55 -7.50
N PRO A 427 1.18 17.52 -8.09
CA PRO A 427 0.54 18.71 -8.66
C PRO A 427 -0.49 18.43 -9.76
N HIS A 428 -0.50 17.22 -10.34
CA HIS A 428 -1.38 16.78 -11.42
C HIS A 428 -2.53 15.88 -10.96
N GLU A 429 -2.59 15.52 -9.68
CA GLU A 429 -3.45 14.44 -9.16
C GLU A 429 -4.95 14.62 -9.41
N PHE A 430 -5.44 15.86 -9.58
CA PHE A 430 -6.84 16.16 -9.88
C PHE A 430 -7.07 16.64 -11.30
N SER A 431 -6.02 16.86 -12.10
CA SER A 431 -6.12 17.42 -13.46
C SER A 431 -5.75 16.45 -14.55
N ASP A 432 -4.83 15.53 -14.29
CA ASP A 432 -4.31 14.65 -15.32
C ASP A 432 -4.41 13.17 -14.90
N PRO A 433 -4.62 12.25 -15.85
CA PRO A 433 -4.51 10.83 -15.58
C PRO A 433 -3.14 10.44 -15.01
N ILE A 434 -3.15 9.75 -13.86
CA ILE A 434 -1.96 9.20 -13.22
C ILE A 434 -2.14 7.69 -13.04
N MET A 435 -1.09 6.92 -13.24
CA MET A 435 -1.07 5.49 -12.94
C MET A 435 -0.77 5.26 -11.46
N TRP A 436 -1.82 5.09 -10.70
CA TRP A 436 -1.79 4.82 -9.28
C TRP A 436 -1.56 3.33 -8.96
N GLY A 437 -1.25 3.07 -7.70
CA GLY A 437 -1.34 1.77 -7.07
C GLY A 437 -2.14 1.90 -5.79
N TRP A 438 -3.16 1.08 -5.62
CA TRP A 438 -4.06 1.07 -4.48
C TRP A 438 -4.38 -0.36 -4.07
N GLY A 439 -4.94 -0.50 -2.90
CA GLY A 439 -5.52 -1.74 -2.43
C GLY A 439 -5.21 -1.98 -0.97
N SER A 440 -6.25 -2.04 -0.17
CA SER A 440 -6.20 -2.46 1.22
C SER A 440 -7.16 -3.61 1.47
N ASN A 441 -7.04 -4.23 2.62
CA ASN A 441 -8.00 -5.22 3.08
C ASN A 441 -9.20 -4.53 3.76
N SER A 442 -9.64 -3.38 3.22
CA SER A 442 -10.76 -2.59 3.74
C SER A 442 -11.60 -2.03 2.60
N PRO A 443 -12.92 -2.04 2.71
CA PRO A 443 -13.80 -1.37 1.76
C PRO A 443 -13.74 0.16 1.83
N SER A 444 -13.04 0.74 2.80
CA SER A 444 -12.86 2.20 2.91
C SER A 444 -12.22 2.80 1.67
N ASP A 445 -11.35 2.06 0.95
CA ASP A 445 -10.77 2.53 -0.30
C ASP A 445 -11.84 2.83 -1.37
N VAL A 446 -12.93 2.05 -1.41
CA VAL A 446 -14.07 2.31 -2.31
C VAL A 446 -14.72 3.65 -1.97
N TYR A 447 -14.85 3.97 -0.66
CA TYR A 447 -15.38 5.25 -0.19
C TYR A 447 -14.46 6.40 -0.56
N GLU A 448 -13.18 6.31 -0.20
CA GLU A 448 -12.21 7.39 -0.37
C GLU A 448 -12.01 7.78 -1.83
N LEU A 449 -12.04 6.81 -2.74
CA LEU A 449 -11.86 7.05 -4.17
C LEU A 449 -13.13 7.52 -4.90
N ASN A 450 -14.33 7.16 -4.41
CA ASN A 450 -15.56 7.32 -5.20
C ASN A 450 -16.62 8.21 -4.52
N SER A 451 -16.51 8.52 -3.21
CA SER A 451 -17.41 9.47 -2.56
C SER A 451 -17.06 10.90 -2.93
N SER A 452 -18.08 11.76 -3.09
CA SER A 452 -17.87 13.21 -3.23
C SER A 452 -17.17 13.83 -2.02
N LYS A 453 -17.18 13.13 -0.86
CA LYS A 453 -16.54 13.51 0.40
C LYS A 453 -15.17 12.80 0.60
N GLY A 454 -14.81 11.88 -0.30
CA GLY A 454 -13.57 11.12 -0.20
C GLY A 454 -12.36 12.01 -0.41
N THR A 455 -11.33 11.80 0.42
CA THR A 455 -10.10 12.59 0.37
C THR A 455 -9.27 12.24 -0.87
N MET A 456 -9.40 11.02 -1.38
CA MET A 456 -8.67 10.47 -2.53
C MET A 456 -9.53 10.44 -3.81
N ASN A 457 -10.57 11.25 -3.88
CA ASN A 457 -11.42 11.36 -5.07
C ASN A 457 -10.71 12.16 -6.17
N TYR A 458 -9.65 11.59 -6.72
CA TYR A 458 -8.80 12.19 -7.76
C TYR A 458 -9.54 12.43 -9.10
N ALA A 459 -10.62 11.69 -9.33
CA ALA A 459 -11.48 11.92 -10.49
C ALA A 459 -12.35 13.18 -10.38
N CYS A 460 -12.43 13.83 -9.22
CA CYS A 460 -13.36 14.91 -8.91
C CYS A 460 -14.82 14.50 -9.16
N TYR A 461 -15.17 13.28 -8.75
CA TYR A 461 -16.46 12.66 -9.01
C TYR A 461 -17.50 13.06 -7.96
N GLU A 462 -18.72 13.36 -8.41
CA GLU A 462 -19.86 13.63 -7.56
C GLU A 462 -21.10 12.92 -8.08
N ASN A 463 -21.69 12.05 -7.26
CA ASN A 463 -22.95 11.37 -7.58
C ASN A 463 -23.70 11.06 -6.29
N ALA A 464 -24.84 11.74 -6.09
CA ALA A 464 -25.61 11.62 -4.84
C ALA A 464 -26.14 10.20 -4.57
N GLN A 465 -26.39 9.38 -5.62
CA GLN A 465 -26.84 8.00 -5.43
C GLN A 465 -25.68 7.09 -5.00
N VAL A 466 -24.49 7.31 -5.57
CA VAL A 466 -23.27 6.59 -5.16
C VAL A 466 -22.92 6.97 -3.72
N ASP A 467 -22.93 8.27 -3.39
CA ASP A 467 -22.71 8.73 -2.01
C ASP A 467 -23.68 8.09 -1.01
N ALA A 468 -24.96 7.97 -1.38
CA ALA A 468 -25.96 7.33 -0.53
C ALA A 468 -25.63 5.85 -0.27
N TYR A 469 -25.24 5.08 -1.30
CA TYR A 469 -24.82 3.69 -1.11
C TYR A 469 -23.58 3.56 -0.25
N LEU A 470 -22.59 4.44 -0.44
CA LEU A 470 -21.36 4.45 0.35
C LEU A 470 -21.63 4.81 1.82
N ASP A 471 -22.46 5.83 2.08
CA ASP A 471 -22.87 6.21 3.45
C ASP A 471 -23.70 5.09 4.12
N GLU A 472 -24.62 4.43 3.39
CA GLU A 472 -25.40 3.28 3.89
C GLU A 472 -24.49 2.08 4.18
N ALA A 473 -23.48 1.82 3.35
CA ALA A 473 -22.53 0.74 3.56
C ALA A 473 -21.74 0.91 4.85
N LEU A 474 -21.27 2.12 5.14
CA LEU A 474 -20.58 2.43 6.41
C LEU A 474 -21.51 2.28 7.64
N ALA A 475 -22.81 2.47 7.45
CA ALA A 475 -23.82 2.37 8.52
C ALA A 475 -24.49 1.00 8.62
N ALA A 476 -24.09 0.00 7.83
CA ALA A 476 -24.68 -1.33 7.86
C ALA A 476 -24.51 -2.04 9.22
N ASP A 477 -25.38 -3.02 9.51
CA ASP A 477 -25.39 -3.71 10.81
C ASP A 477 -24.13 -4.52 11.06
N THR A 478 -23.67 -5.21 10.03
CA THR A 478 -22.43 -5.98 10.05
C THR A 478 -21.55 -5.58 8.85
N VAL A 479 -20.31 -6.02 8.88
CA VAL A 479 -19.39 -5.84 7.75
C VAL A 479 -19.93 -6.55 6.51
N GLU A 480 -20.47 -7.75 6.66
CA GLU A 480 -21.03 -8.57 5.58
C GLU A 480 -22.29 -7.93 4.97
N ASP A 481 -23.15 -7.31 5.80
CA ASP A 481 -24.34 -6.59 5.33
C ASP A 481 -23.97 -5.36 4.49
N SER A 482 -22.76 -4.81 4.65
CA SER A 482 -22.27 -3.69 3.87
C SER A 482 -21.86 -4.06 2.44
N TRP A 483 -21.44 -5.32 2.18
CA TRP A 483 -20.87 -5.71 0.89
C TRP A 483 -21.81 -5.45 -0.30
N PRO A 484 -23.09 -5.77 -0.27
CA PRO A 484 -24.00 -5.46 -1.38
C PRO A 484 -24.16 -3.96 -1.64
N LEU A 485 -23.92 -3.11 -0.63
CA LEU A 485 -24.03 -1.65 -0.77
C LEU A 485 -22.76 -1.07 -1.43
N TRP A 486 -21.58 -1.58 -1.08
CA TRP A 486 -20.33 -1.27 -1.80
C TRP A 486 -20.43 -1.66 -3.27
N GLN A 487 -20.95 -2.87 -3.56
CA GLN A 487 -21.17 -3.35 -4.92
C GLN A 487 -22.14 -2.46 -5.71
N LYS A 488 -23.21 -1.93 -5.05
CA LYS A 488 -24.14 -0.98 -5.70
C LYS A 488 -23.51 0.37 -5.95
N ALA A 489 -22.61 0.84 -5.09
CA ALA A 489 -21.87 2.08 -5.33
C ALA A 489 -20.96 1.95 -6.57
N GLU A 490 -20.41 0.77 -6.81
CA GLU A 490 -19.69 0.48 -8.04
C GLU A 490 -20.62 0.40 -9.25
N TRP A 491 -21.73 -0.36 -9.14
CA TRP A 491 -22.76 -0.44 -10.18
C TRP A 491 -24.09 -1.01 -9.66
N ASP A 492 -25.17 -0.24 -9.77
CA ASP A 492 -26.53 -0.66 -9.36
C ASP A 492 -27.42 -1.14 -10.52
N GLY A 493 -26.88 -1.21 -11.74
CA GLY A 493 -27.60 -1.53 -12.98
C GLY A 493 -28.02 -0.30 -13.78
N GLN A 494 -27.87 0.92 -13.23
CA GLN A 494 -28.22 2.19 -13.87
C GLN A 494 -27.17 3.27 -13.67
N THR A 495 -26.61 3.37 -12.48
CA THR A 495 -25.59 4.36 -12.12
C THR A 495 -24.47 3.73 -11.31
N GLY A 496 -23.32 4.37 -11.28
CA GLY A 496 -22.13 3.93 -10.56
C GLY A 496 -20.86 4.25 -11.32
N VAL A 497 -19.73 3.94 -10.70
CA VAL A 497 -18.39 4.25 -11.24
C VAL A 497 -17.91 3.25 -12.29
N ALA A 498 -18.70 2.21 -12.57
CA ALA A 498 -18.39 1.17 -13.55
C ALA A 498 -18.05 1.71 -14.95
N PRO A 499 -17.30 0.95 -15.77
CA PRO A 499 -16.98 1.32 -17.14
C PRO A 499 -18.20 1.63 -18.02
N GLN A 500 -19.34 0.97 -17.80
CA GLN A 500 -20.61 1.23 -18.49
C GLN A 500 -21.42 2.36 -17.86
N GLY A 501 -21.06 2.83 -16.66
CA GLY A 501 -21.61 3.97 -15.95
C GLY A 501 -20.76 5.22 -16.15
N ASP A 502 -20.33 5.85 -15.06
CA ASP A 502 -19.59 7.11 -15.07
C ASP A 502 -18.09 6.93 -15.41
N ALA A 503 -17.57 5.69 -15.41
CA ALA A 503 -16.23 5.30 -15.86
C ALA A 503 -15.11 6.19 -15.28
N THR A 504 -15.13 6.43 -13.98
CA THR A 504 -14.23 7.36 -13.30
C THR A 504 -12.78 6.88 -13.25
N TRP A 505 -12.59 5.57 -13.39
CA TRP A 505 -11.28 4.90 -13.39
C TRP A 505 -11.15 3.91 -14.55
N LEU A 506 -9.91 3.72 -15.00
CA LEU A 506 -9.48 2.59 -15.80
C LEU A 506 -8.64 1.67 -14.89
N TRP A 507 -9.26 0.68 -14.27
CA TRP A 507 -8.54 -0.38 -13.55
C TRP A 507 -7.95 -1.39 -14.52
N LEU A 508 -6.76 -1.92 -14.22
CA LEU A 508 -5.97 -2.75 -15.14
C LEU A 508 -5.67 -4.12 -14.55
N ALA A 509 -4.99 -4.16 -13.42
CA ALA A 509 -4.45 -5.39 -12.85
C ALA A 509 -4.26 -5.29 -11.35
N ASN A 510 -4.43 -6.41 -10.64
CA ASN A 510 -3.77 -6.67 -9.35
C ASN A 510 -2.41 -7.29 -9.65
N VAL A 511 -1.35 -6.64 -9.22
CA VAL A 511 0.04 -7.05 -9.48
C VAL A 511 0.50 -8.03 -8.41
N SER A 512 0.92 -9.22 -8.80
CA SER A 512 1.50 -10.17 -7.83
C SER A 512 2.78 -9.62 -7.21
N HIS A 513 2.96 -9.85 -5.92
CA HIS A 513 4.22 -9.57 -5.26
C HIS A 513 5.19 -10.72 -5.48
N LEU A 514 6.33 -10.43 -6.12
CA LEU A 514 7.31 -11.41 -6.54
C LEU A 514 8.55 -11.35 -5.67
N TYR A 515 9.06 -12.52 -5.29
CA TYR A 515 10.27 -12.64 -4.50
C TYR A 515 11.15 -13.78 -4.97
N TRP A 516 12.43 -13.52 -5.15
CA TRP A 516 13.45 -14.56 -5.17
C TRP A 516 13.64 -15.05 -3.74
N LYS A 517 13.28 -16.29 -3.48
CA LYS A 517 13.36 -16.94 -2.16
C LYS A 517 14.42 -18.03 -2.20
N ARG A 518 15.38 -18.01 -1.25
CA ARG A 518 16.43 -19.02 -1.11
C ARG A 518 15.81 -20.39 -0.82
N GLU A 519 16.33 -21.42 -1.48
CA GLU A 519 15.96 -22.82 -1.21
C GLU A 519 16.22 -23.15 0.27
N GLY A 520 15.31 -23.90 0.89
CA GLY A 520 15.34 -24.20 2.33
C GLY A 520 14.61 -23.22 3.21
N LEU A 521 14.36 -21.97 2.78
CA LEU A 521 13.48 -21.04 3.52
C LEU A 521 12.01 -21.44 3.29
N LYS A 522 11.30 -21.70 4.38
CA LYS A 522 9.85 -21.94 4.39
C LYS A 522 9.12 -20.68 4.82
N VAL A 523 8.46 -20.07 3.87
CA VAL A 523 7.54 -18.95 4.09
C VAL A 523 6.17 -19.53 4.45
N ALA A 524 5.55 -19.03 5.52
CA ALA A 524 4.20 -19.41 5.90
C ALA A 524 3.19 -18.94 4.84
N ARG A 525 2.02 -19.60 4.76
CA ARG A 525 0.96 -19.22 3.85
C ARG A 525 0.60 -17.75 4.06
N GLN A 526 0.56 -17.00 2.97
CA GLN A 526 0.21 -15.59 2.99
C GLN A 526 -1.28 -15.42 2.76
N LYS A 527 -1.90 -14.48 3.47
CA LYS A 527 -3.20 -13.92 3.09
C LYS A 527 -3.02 -13.04 1.85
N LEU A 528 -4.15 -12.64 1.24
CA LEU A 528 -4.14 -11.71 0.12
C LEU A 528 -3.42 -10.42 0.54
N GLN A 529 -2.32 -10.08 -0.15
CA GLN A 529 -1.48 -8.98 0.27
C GLN A 529 -2.06 -7.64 -0.21
N PRO A 530 -2.19 -6.64 0.68
CA PRO A 530 -2.56 -5.29 0.26
C PRO A 530 -1.40 -4.61 -0.49
N HIS A 531 -1.68 -3.49 -1.14
CA HIS A 531 -0.65 -2.59 -1.62
C HIS A 531 0.21 -2.15 -0.44
N GLY A 532 1.47 -2.47 -0.42
CA GLY A 532 2.22 -2.34 0.80
C GLY A 532 3.72 -2.33 0.62
N HIS A 533 4.18 -2.10 -0.58
CA HIS A 533 5.59 -1.88 -0.85
C HIS A 533 6.54 -2.92 -0.23
N GLY A 534 6.07 -4.17 -0.10
CA GLY A 534 6.89 -5.28 0.37
C GLY A 534 6.79 -5.62 1.87
N TRP A 535 6.31 -4.74 2.74
CA TRP A 535 6.17 -5.07 4.18
C TRP A 535 5.12 -6.14 4.46
N SER A 536 4.11 -6.26 3.59
CA SER A 536 3.03 -7.26 3.72
C SER A 536 3.52 -8.69 3.83
N ILE A 537 4.62 -9.03 3.16
CA ILE A 537 5.22 -10.38 3.23
C ILE A 537 5.64 -10.77 4.65
N LEU A 538 5.99 -9.78 5.48
CA LEU A 538 6.48 -9.99 6.85
C LEU A 538 5.36 -10.23 7.87
N ASN A 539 4.08 -10.10 7.50
CA ASN A 539 2.96 -10.18 8.44
C ASN A 539 2.95 -11.45 9.30
N ASN A 540 3.52 -12.54 8.81
CA ASN A 540 3.63 -13.81 9.50
C ASN A 540 5.07 -14.38 9.53
N VAL A 541 6.08 -13.51 9.50
CA VAL A 541 7.49 -13.90 9.49
C VAL A 541 7.89 -14.70 10.75
N ASP A 542 7.17 -14.53 11.84
CA ASP A 542 7.31 -15.32 13.07
C ASP A 542 7.04 -16.82 12.88
N LEU A 543 6.24 -17.19 11.88
CA LEU A 543 5.91 -18.57 11.53
C LEU A 543 6.88 -19.19 10.50
N TRP A 544 7.77 -18.39 9.91
CA TRP A 544 8.73 -18.90 8.92
C TRP A 544 9.78 -19.78 9.58
N SER A 545 10.44 -20.62 8.76
CA SER A 545 11.48 -21.52 9.27
C SER A 545 12.46 -21.90 8.17
N TRP A 546 13.64 -22.37 8.57
CA TRP A 546 14.58 -23.06 7.71
C TRP A 546 14.40 -24.57 7.79
N GLU A 547 14.64 -25.28 6.66
CA GLU A 547 14.68 -26.76 6.61
C GLU A 547 15.86 -27.32 7.38
#